data_330b5a0b112c584a5efe78ec4deb1e6a
#
_entry.id   330b5a0b112c584a5efe78ec4deb1e6a
#
_cell.length_a   1.000
_cell.length_b   1.000
_cell.length_c   1.000
_cell.angle_alpha   90.00
_cell.angle_beta   90.00
_cell.angle_gamma   90.00
#
_symmetry.space_group_name_H-M   'P 1'
#
loop_
_entity.id
_entity.type
_entity.pdbx_description
1 polymer ?
#
loop_
_entity_poly.entity_id
_entity_poly.type
_entity_poly.pdbx_seq_one_letter_code
_entity_poly.pdbx_strand_id
1 'polypeptide(L)'
;IYFYSPYGKEYDFVARNVGLRIQGTSSTTYPRKNYRLYFLRLEKYGTTLEVNGVDVPSLEYSFKPGARPISIFCLKADFSDSSGTHNTGAVRIVNDIWKKCGWLTPPQAAYKGEYDVRIGVDGFPMDLFYDNDGTGTNTYLGKYNFNNEKSESAIIYGFEGIEGFNDEASLNGQRNKCICLEFLNNSEALCLFGTTDMSSFDDALEFRFKADTTWADAHEDDKAAVIRLWNWVDSCKGNPAKFLAEYNQYFGNDSPFAWYLITDYFMAVDNRAKNMMLATWDGLIWYFLPYDMDTLFGVRNDSVLKYEYTITHASFDDSIGSYAFAGHDSVL
;
A
#
# COMPACT_ATOMS: atom_id res chain seq x y z
N ILE A 1 16.60 -19.26 -5.47
CA ILE A 1 16.85 -18.07 -4.64
C ILE A 1 17.61 -18.50 -3.41
N TYR A 2 18.72 -17.84 -3.14
CA TYR A 2 19.41 -17.88 -1.86
C TYR A 2 19.12 -16.55 -1.18
N PHE A 3 18.46 -16.56 -0.05
CA PHE A 3 18.06 -15.38 0.68
C PHE A 3 18.82 -15.27 2.01
N TYR A 4 19.46 -14.14 2.24
CA TYR A 4 20.19 -13.82 3.47
C TYR A 4 19.56 -12.61 4.12
N SER A 5 19.00 -12.80 5.30
CA SER A 5 18.27 -11.78 6.02
C SER A 5 19.20 -10.87 6.84
N PRO A 6 18.92 -9.56 6.90
CA PRO A 6 19.63 -8.68 7.82
C PRO A 6 19.24 -8.89 9.29
N TYR A 7 18.21 -9.68 9.56
CA TYR A 7 17.68 -9.90 10.91
C TYR A 7 18.22 -11.14 11.62
N GLY A 8 18.99 -11.98 10.92
CA GLY A 8 19.63 -13.16 11.49
C GLY A 8 19.49 -14.40 10.60
N LYS A 9 20.30 -15.39 10.87
CA LYS A 9 20.36 -16.64 10.10
C LYS A 9 19.08 -17.46 10.17
N GLU A 10 18.30 -17.28 11.22
CA GLU A 10 17.00 -17.92 11.39
C GLU A 10 15.97 -17.46 10.36
N TYR A 11 16.22 -16.32 9.71
CA TYR A 11 15.43 -15.78 8.61
C TYR A 11 16.00 -16.11 7.23
N ASP A 12 17.15 -16.79 7.15
CA ASP A 12 17.74 -17.21 5.87
C ASP A 12 16.99 -18.41 5.30
N PHE A 13 16.88 -18.47 3.98
CA PHE A 13 16.34 -19.66 3.31
C PHE A 13 16.89 -19.83 1.90
N VAL A 14 16.76 -21.05 1.41
CA VAL A 14 16.97 -21.40 -0.01
C VAL A 14 15.65 -21.88 -0.57
N ALA A 15 15.21 -21.28 -1.67
CA ALA A 15 13.99 -21.69 -2.35
C ALA A 15 14.25 -21.94 -3.84
N ARG A 16 13.63 -22.98 -4.40
CA ARG A 16 13.64 -23.33 -5.82
C ARG A 16 12.23 -23.30 -6.38
N ASN A 17 12.14 -23.11 -7.68
CA ASN A 17 10.86 -23.03 -8.39
C ASN A 17 9.94 -21.89 -7.88
N VAL A 18 10.55 -20.79 -7.44
CA VAL A 18 9.84 -19.59 -7.03
C VAL A 18 9.25 -18.91 -8.26
N GLY A 19 7.99 -18.51 -8.18
CA GLY A 19 7.36 -17.72 -9.23
C GLY A 19 7.95 -16.32 -9.30
N LEU A 20 8.28 -15.85 -10.50
CA LEU A 20 8.80 -14.51 -10.73
C LEU A 20 7.98 -13.82 -11.82
N ARG A 21 7.57 -12.59 -11.57
CA ARG A 21 6.88 -11.75 -12.55
C ARG A 21 7.43 -10.32 -12.49
N ILE A 22 7.63 -9.71 -13.66
CA ILE A 22 7.89 -8.25 -13.74
C ILE A 22 6.63 -7.52 -13.25
N GLN A 23 6.83 -6.52 -12.39
CA GLN A 23 5.76 -5.75 -11.77
C GLN A 23 5.82 -4.29 -12.19
N GLY A 24 4.64 -3.65 -12.23
CA GLY A 24 4.44 -2.24 -12.48
C GLY A 24 3.76 -1.96 -13.81
N THR A 25 3.32 -0.74 -14.00
CA THR A 25 2.72 -0.21 -15.24
C THR A 25 3.80 0.59 -15.98
N SER A 26 4.02 1.85 -15.61
CA SER A 26 5.06 2.70 -16.19
C SER A 26 6.48 2.22 -15.86
N SER A 27 6.71 1.69 -14.67
CA SER A 27 8.03 1.19 -14.24
C SER A 27 8.52 -0.02 -15.06
N THR A 28 7.67 -0.68 -15.83
CA THR A 28 8.10 -1.73 -16.77
C THR A 28 8.95 -1.22 -17.91
N THR A 29 8.95 0.09 -18.17
CA THR A 29 9.79 0.74 -19.19
C THR A 29 11.19 1.08 -18.67
N TYR A 30 11.39 1.13 -17.35
CA TYR A 30 12.68 1.48 -16.76
C TYR A 30 13.75 0.42 -17.01
N PRO A 31 15.03 0.80 -17.05
CA PRO A 31 16.15 -0.14 -17.22
C PRO A 31 16.17 -1.22 -16.12
N ARG A 32 15.99 -0.84 -14.85
CA ARG A 32 15.86 -1.77 -13.75
C ARG A 32 14.38 -2.08 -13.51
N LYS A 33 14.04 -3.35 -13.56
CA LYS A 33 12.66 -3.82 -13.41
C LYS A 33 12.32 -4.08 -11.95
N ASN A 34 11.08 -3.83 -11.58
CA ASN A 34 10.51 -4.36 -10.35
C ASN A 34 10.04 -5.79 -10.57
N TYR A 35 10.14 -6.62 -9.55
CA TYR A 35 9.70 -8.00 -9.61
C TYR A 35 8.74 -8.30 -8.48
N ARG A 36 7.80 -9.23 -8.77
CA ARG A 36 6.96 -9.88 -7.77
C ARG A 36 7.43 -11.32 -7.63
N LEU A 37 7.64 -11.76 -6.40
CA LEU A 37 8.03 -13.12 -6.04
C LEU A 37 6.83 -13.84 -5.45
N TYR A 38 6.57 -15.03 -5.93
CA TYR A 38 5.51 -15.91 -5.44
C TYR A 38 6.14 -17.13 -4.79
N PHE A 39 6.11 -17.20 -3.50
CA PHE A 39 6.50 -18.36 -2.72
C PHE A 39 5.32 -19.31 -2.55
N LEU A 40 4.66 -19.60 -3.66
CA LEU A 40 3.51 -20.47 -3.78
C LEU A 40 3.75 -21.52 -4.84
N ARG A 41 3.14 -22.69 -4.67
CA ARG A 41 3.03 -23.65 -5.75
C ARG A 41 2.23 -23.03 -6.90
N LEU A 42 2.84 -22.92 -8.06
CA LEU A 42 2.18 -22.44 -9.27
C LEU A 42 1.73 -23.64 -10.10
N GLU A 43 0.52 -24.12 -9.86
CA GLU A 43 -0.04 -25.32 -10.54
C GLU A 43 0.01 -25.22 -12.06
N LYS A 44 -0.15 -24.00 -12.60
CA LYS A 44 -0.05 -23.71 -14.03
C LYS A 44 1.25 -24.23 -14.66
N TYR A 45 2.33 -24.31 -13.90
CA TYR A 45 3.65 -24.72 -14.39
C TYR A 45 4.04 -26.13 -13.96
N GLY A 46 3.19 -26.83 -13.21
CA GLY A 46 3.41 -28.20 -12.77
C GLY A 46 4.64 -28.39 -11.86
N THR A 47 5.18 -27.28 -11.32
CA THR A 47 6.38 -27.30 -10.48
C THR A 47 6.01 -27.16 -9.01
N THR A 48 6.72 -27.91 -8.17
CA THR A 48 6.58 -27.83 -6.71
C THR A 48 7.56 -26.81 -6.17
N LEU A 49 7.11 -25.93 -5.28
CA LEU A 49 7.99 -25.06 -4.53
C LEU A 49 8.84 -25.90 -3.57
N GLU A 50 10.15 -25.76 -3.64
CA GLU A 50 11.08 -26.40 -2.71
C GLU A 50 11.68 -25.33 -1.79
N VAL A 51 11.64 -25.55 -0.49
CA VAL A 51 12.26 -24.68 0.51
C VAL A 51 13.18 -25.50 1.39
N ASN A 52 14.46 -25.10 1.44
CA ASN A 52 15.51 -25.80 2.19
C ASN A 52 15.57 -27.32 1.88
N GLY A 53 15.33 -27.68 0.62
CA GLY A 53 15.34 -29.07 0.14
C GLY A 53 14.05 -29.86 0.42
N VAL A 54 12.98 -29.20 0.85
CA VAL A 54 11.68 -29.84 1.13
C VAL A 54 10.61 -29.24 0.21
N ASP A 55 9.82 -30.10 -0.40
CA ASP A 55 8.65 -29.71 -1.21
C ASP A 55 7.53 -29.20 -0.30
N VAL A 56 7.06 -27.98 -0.59
CA VAL A 56 5.99 -27.33 0.17
C VAL A 56 4.94 -26.69 -0.76
N PRO A 57 3.68 -26.56 -0.30
CA PRO A 57 2.66 -25.86 -1.10
C PRO A 57 2.89 -24.34 -1.13
N SER A 58 3.43 -23.80 -0.05
CA SER A 58 3.76 -22.37 0.09
C SER A 58 4.86 -22.20 1.13
N LEU A 59 5.59 -21.09 1.04
CA LEU A 59 6.40 -20.56 2.13
C LEU A 59 5.71 -19.31 2.67
N GLU A 60 5.06 -19.45 3.81
CA GLU A 60 4.61 -18.31 4.59
C GLU A 60 5.78 -17.80 5.41
N TYR A 61 6.31 -16.65 5.01
CA TYR A 61 7.57 -16.15 5.51
C TYR A 61 7.41 -14.83 6.27
N SER A 62 7.86 -14.84 7.52
CA SER A 62 8.05 -13.62 8.32
C SER A 62 9.42 -13.04 8.01
N PHE A 63 9.49 -12.00 7.22
CA PHE A 63 10.76 -11.45 6.73
C PHE A 63 11.57 -10.68 7.80
N LYS A 64 11.00 -10.46 8.96
CA LYS A 64 11.63 -9.83 10.13
C LYS A 64 10.90 -10.23 11.42
N PRO A 65 11.48 -10.01 12.60
CA PRO A 65 10.80 -10.22 13.87
C PRO A 65 9.46 -9.49 13.96
N GLY A 66 8.41 -10.19 14.36
CA GLY A 66 7.08 -9.64 14.54
C GLY A 66 6.29 -9.38 13.25
N ALA A 67 6.88 -9.58 12.06
CA ALA A 67 6.10 -9.49 10.82
C ALA A 67 5.13 -10.65 10.70
N ARG A 68 3.91 -10.38 10.23
CA ARG A 68 2.97 -11.45 9.86
C ARG A 68 3.53 -12.23 8.67
N PRO A 69 3.47 -13.57 8.71
CA PRO A 69 3.92 -14.38 7.59
C PRO A 69 3.05 -14.17 6.36
N ILE A 70 3.68 -14.08 5.20
CA ILE A 70 3.05 -13.91 3.88
C ILE A 70 3.82 -14.69 2.83
N SER A 71 3.22 -14.89 1.66
CA SER A 71 3.79 -15.71 0.60
C SER A 71 4.16 -14.93 -0.67
N ILE A 72 3.79 -13.66 -0.75
CA ILE A 72 4.06 -12.83 -1.94
C ILE A 72 4.83 -11.57 -1.54
N PHE A 73 5.96 -11.37 -2.20
CA PHE A 73 6.86 -10.25 -1.95
C PHE A 73 7.18 -9.51 -3.24
N CYS A 74 7.68 -8.28 -3.08
CA CYS A 74 8.22 -7.49 -4.16
C CYS A 74 9.73 -7.29 -4.00
N LEU A 75 10.42 -7.26 -5.14
CA LEU A 75 11.73 -6.65 -5.29
C LEU A 75 11.53 -5.34 -6.05
N LYS A 76 11.51 -4.23 -5.33
CA LYS A 76 11.35 -2.90 -5.91
C LYS A 76 12.72 -2.30 -6.19
N ALA A 77 12.97 -2.00 -7.46
CA ALA A 77 14.22 -1.35 -7.89
C ALA A 77 14.28 0.11 -7.45
N ASP A 78 13.12 0.71 -7.17
CA ASP A 78 12.93 2.12 -6.84
C ASP A 78 13.80 3.02 -7.75
N PHE A 79 13.58 2.86 -9.06
CA PHE A 79 14.44 3.47 -10.09
C PHE A 79 14.44 4.99 -10.00
N SER A 80 13.31 5.58 -9.66
CA SER A 80 13.15 7.02 -9.48
C SER A 80 13.85 7.54 -8.22
N ASP A 81 13.99 6.70 -7.21
CA ASP A 81 14.62 7.01 -5.93
C ASP A 81 16.05 6.46 -5.85
N SER A 82 17.04 7.34 -5.98
CA SER A 82 18.45 6.94 -5.91
C SER A 82 18.88 6.39 -4.56
N SER A 83 18.15 6.70 -3.47
CA SER A 83 18.39 6.12 -2.15
C SER A 83 17.86 4.69 -2.05
N GLY A 84 16.80 4.37 -2.83
CA GLY A 84 16.09 3.11 -2.80
C GLY A 84 15.44 2.84 -1.44
N THR A 85 15.00 3.89 -0.72
CA THR A 85 14.44 3.75 0.63
C THR A 85 13.22 4.63 0.87
N HIS A 86 12.84 5.50 -0.08
CA HIS A 86 11.71 6.41 0.10
C HIS A 86 10.44 5.67 0.46
N ASN A 87 10.10 4.63 -0.30
CA ASN A 87 8.86 3.91 -0.12
C ASN A 87 8.75 3.27 1.29
N THR A 88 9.65 2.39 1.64
CA THR A 88 9.63 1.69 2.94
C THR A 88 9.99 2.61 4.11
N GLY A 89 10.92 3.55 3.89
CA GLY A 89 11.37 4.50 4.91
C GLY A 89 10.30 5.51 5.29
N ALA A 90 9.63 6.10 4.31
CA ALA A 90 8.55 7.04 4.58
C ALA A 90 7.38 6.39 5.32
N VAL A 91 6.96 5.21 4.86
CA VAL A 91 5.90 4.46 5.56
C VAL A 91 6.29 4.13 7.00
N ARG A 92 7.56 3.78 7.25
CA ARG A 92 8.06 3.57 8.61
C ARG A 92 7.95 4.83 9.47
N ILE A 93 8.38 5.97 8.93
CA ILE A 93 8.29 7.26 9.64
C ILE A 93 6.84 7.62 9.95
N VAL A 94 5.95 7.50 8.97
CA VAL A 94 4.50 7.73 9.15
C VAL A 94 3.93 6.84 10.26
N ASN A 95 4.23 5.55 10.20
CA ASN A 95 3.77 4.58 11.19
C ASN A 95 4.30 4.90 12.61
N ASP A 96 5.55 5.33 12.72
CA ASP A 96 6.16 5.69 14.00
C ASP A 96 5.58 6.99 14.58
N ILE A 97 5.29 7.98 13.72
CA ILE A 97 4.59 9.21 14.11
C ILE A 97 3.20 8.87 14.63
N TRP A 98 2.43 8.07 13.90
CA TRP A 98 1.08 7.68 14.28
C TRP A 98 1.05 6.93 15.59
N LYS A 99 1.97 5.97 15.80
CA LYS A 99 2.12 5.28 17.08
C LYS A 99 2.41 6.25 18.24
N LYS A 100 3.29 7.23 18.03
CA LYS A 100 3.62 8.25 19.04
C LYS A 100 2.44 9.18 19.35
N CYS A 101 1.61 9.49 18.37
CA CYS A 101 0.38 10.25 18.55
C CYS A 101 -0.76 9.43 19.18
N GLY A 102 -0.57 8.12 19.37
CA GLY A 102 -1.64 7.24 19.83
C GLY A 102 -2.69 6.93 18.76
N TRP A 103 -2.40 7.22 17.51
CA TRP A 103 -3.29 7.02 16.37
C TRP A 103 -3.16 5.60 15.81
N LEU A 104 -3.56 4.63 16.61
CA LEU A 104 -3.55 3.24 16.16
C LEU A 104 -4.81 2.95 15.33
N THR A 105 -4.63 2.25 14.22
CA THR A 105 -5.76 1.68 13.49
C THR A 105 -6.40 0.57 14.33
N PRO A 106 -7.68 0.21 14.09
CA PRO A 106 -8.35 -0.84 14.86
C PRO A 106 -7.55 -2.14 14.98
N PRO A 107 -6.95 -2.70 13.89
CA PRO A 107 -6.14 -3.89 14.04
C PRO A 107 -4.82 -3.66 14.79
N GLN A 108 -4.19 -2.50 14.67
CA GLN A 108 -3.01 -2.20 15.47
C GLN A 108 -3.33 -2.13 16.96
N ALA A 109 -4.51 -1.67 17.32
CA ALA A 109 -4.98 -1.64 18.69
C ALA A 109 -5.32 -3.03 19.21
N ALA A 110 -5.92 -3.89 18.36
CA ALA A 110 -6.28 -5.26 18.69
C ALA A 110 -5.04 -6.15 18.89
N TYR A 111 -4.04 -6.02 18.03
CA TYR A 111 -2.79 -6.81 18.08
C TYR A 111 -1.69 -6.20 18.94
N LYS A 112 -2.02 -5.64 20.02
CA LYS A 112 -1.06 -4.99 20.89
C LYS A 112 -0.01 -5.99 21.40
N GLY A 113 1.08 -6.17 20.62
CA GLY A 113 2.29 -6.86 21.03
C GLY A 113 2.59 -8.21 20.39
N GLU A 114 1.69 -8.80 19.60
CA GLU A 114 1.93 -10.09 18.95
C GLU A 114 2.52 -9.91 17.55
N TYR A 115 1.94 -9.03 16.74
CA TYR A 115 2.44 -8.71 15.40
C TYR A 115 2.58 -7.22 15.20
N ASP A 116 3.58 -6.82 14.40
CA ASP A 116 3.73 -5.44 13.95
C ASP A 116 2.83 -5.18 12.73
N VAL A 117 1.54 -4.96 12.99
CA VAL A 117 0.59 -4.57 11.95
C VAL A 117 0.93 -3.17 11.46
N ARG A 118 1.24 -3.07 10.18
CA ARG A 118 1.63 -1.81 9.54
C ARG A 118 0.48 -1.19 8.78
N ILE A 119 0.60 0.12 8.58
CA ILE A 119 -0.39 0.89 7.79
C ILE A 119 0.01 1.03 6.32
N GLY A 120 1.08 0.38 5.88
CA GLY A 120 1.58 0.46 4.51
C GLY A 120 2.68 -0.55 4.24
N VAL A 121 3.42 -0.30 3.17
CA VAL A 121 4.52 -1.17 2.72
C VAL A 121 5.59 -1.30 3.81
N ASP A 122 6.02 -2.54 4.06
CA ASP A 122 7.09 -2.85 4.99
C ASP A 122 8.14 -3.72 4.32
N GLY A 123 9.40 -3.46 4.62
CA GLY A 123 10.51 -4.16 4.01
C GLY A 123 11.86 -3.53 4.36
N PHE A 124 12.86 -3.94 3.63
CA PHE A 124 14.24 -3.46 3.81
C PHE A 124 15.03 -3.49 2.49
N PRO A 125 16.05 -2.63 2.35
CA PRO A 125 16.93 -2.67 1.20
C PRO A 125 17.84 -3.90 1.23
N MET A 126 18.10 -4.46 0.05
CA MET A 126 18.98 -5.61 -0.15
C MET A 126 19.75 -5.48 -1.46
N ASP A 127 20.88 -6.16 -1.54
CA ASP A 127 21.64 -6.30 -2.78
C ASP A 127 21.14 -7.53 -3.55
N LEU A 128 20.81 -7.33 -4.84
CA LEU A 128 20.35 -8.38 -5.72
C LEU A 128 21.46 -8.83 -6.65
N PHE A 129 21.74 -10.13 -6.65
CA PHE A 129 22.65 -10.79 -7.55
C PHE A 129 21.90 -11.80 -8.42
N TYR A 130 22.35 -11.97 -9.64
CA TYR A 130 21.73 -12.87 -10.60
C TYR A 130 22.80 -13.75 -11.27
N ASP A 131 22.55 -15.05 -11.25
CA ASP A 131 23.30 -16.05 -11.99
C ASP A 131 22.43 -16.53 -13.17
N ASN A 132 22.80 -16.09 -14.37
CA ASN A 132 22.00 -16.32 -15.58
C ASN A 132 22.10 -17.73 -16.14
N ASP A 133 23.20 -18.43 -15.86
CA ASP A 133 23.53 -19.70 -16.51
C ASP A 133 23.74 -20.86 -15.52
N GLY A 134 23.57 -20.61 -14.23
CA GLY A 134 23.75 -21.61 -13.18
C GLY A 134 25.21 -22.03 -12.95
N THR A 135 26.17 -21.24 -13.42
CA THR A 135 27.60 -21.53 -13.28
C THR A 135 28.18 -21.12 -11.93
N GLY A 136 27.41 -20.42 -11.13
CA GLY A 136 27.87 -19.82 -9.86
C GLY A 136 28.52 -18.46 -10.03
N THR A 137 28.54 -17.91 -11.25
CA THR A 137 29.03 -16.56 -11.52
C THR A 137 27.88 -15.54 -11.35
N ASN A 138 27.94 -14.82 -10.25
CA ASN A 138 26.89 -13.86 -9.91
C ASN A 138 27.15 -12.47 -10.55
N THR A 139 26.13 -11.94 -11.22
CA THR A 139 26.11 -10.57 -11.71
C THR A 139 25.32 -9.69 -10.72
N TYR A 140 25.93 -8.62 -10.26
CA TYR A 140 25.23 -7.64 -9.39
C TYR A 140 24.21 -6.84 -10.20
N LEU A 141 22.95 -6.95 -9.83
CA LEU A 141 21.84 -6.22 -10.47
C LEU A 141 21.55 -4.86 -9.82
N GLY A 142 22.04 -4.65 -8.62
CA GLY A 142 21.83 -3.41 -7.90
C GLY A 142 21.11 -3.59 -6.57
N LYS A 143 20.86 -2.47 -5.93
CA LYS A 143 20.07 -2.39 -4.70
C LYS A 143 18.58 -2.47 -5.03
N TYR A 144 17.87 -3.25 -4.25
CA TYR A 144 16.42 -3.43 -4.32
C TYR A 144 15.81 -3.32 -2.93
N ASN A 145 14.56 -2.93 -2.82
CA ASN A 145 13.78 -3.15 -1.62
C ASN A 145 13.07 -4.50 -1.71
N PHE A 146 13.31 -5.36 -0.72
CA PHE A 146 12.49 -6.54 -0.48
C PHE A 146 11.36 -6.14 0.45
N ASN A 147 10.14 -6.17 -0.03
CA ASN A 147 8.98 -5.71 0.72
C ASN A 147 7.74 -6.57 0.44
N ASN A 148 6.77 -6.48 1.36
CA ASN A 148 5.48 -7.10 1.20
C ASN A 148 4.75 -6.60 -0.07
N GLU A 149 3.95 -7.46 -0.65
CA GLU A 149 3.13 -7.14 -1.82
C GLU A 149 1.72 -6.74 -1.38
N LYS A 150 1.10 -5.82 -2.12
CA LYS A 150 -0.22 -5.26 -1.78
C LYS A 150 -1.37 -6.25 -1.85
N SER A 151 -1.22 -7.37 -2.60
CA SER A 151 -2.21 -8.44 -2.62
C SER A 151 -2.31 -9.17 -1.27
N GLU A 152 -1.28 -9.05 -0.43
CA GLU A 152 -1.29 -9.56 0.94
C GLU A 152 -1.89 -8.56 1.95
N SER A 153 -2.56 -7.53 1.47
CA SER A 153 -3.14 -6.45 2.30
C SER A 153 -4.13 -6.99 3.35
N ALA A 154 -4.83 -8.07 3.04
CA ALA A 154 -5.72 -8.74 4.00
C ALA A 154 -4.98 -9.09 5.30
N ILE A 155 -3.79 -9.66 5.17
CA ILE A 155 -2.95 -10.08 6.30
C ILE A 155 -2.20 -8.89 6.89
N ILE A 156 -1.53 -8.09 6.05
CA ILE A 156 -0.59 -7.05 6.48
C ILE A 156 -1.30 -5.91 7.19
N TYR A 157 -2.45 -5.48 6.66
CA TYR A 157 -3.22 -4.36 7.22
C TYR A 157 -4.30 -4.82 8.20
N GLY A 158 -4.39 -6.12 8.44
CA GLY A 158 -5.32 -6.69 9.41
C GLY A 158 -6.79 -6.61 8.99
N PHE A 159 -7.09 -6.82 7.71
CA PHE A 159 -8.47 -6.97 7.26
C PHE A 159 -9.01 -8.38 7.52
N GLU A 160 -8.13 -9.36 7.70
CA GLU A 160 -8.47 -10.76 8.02
C GLU A 160 -7.53 -11.35 9.07
N GLY A 161 -7.96 -12.45 9.69
CA GLY A 161 -7.13 -13.35 10.49
C GLY A 161 -6.66 -12.78 11.81
N ILE A 162 -7.37 -11.79 12.38
CA ILE A 162 -7.10 -11.29 13.73
C ILE A 162 -8.02 -11.97 14.72
N GLU A 163 -7.45 -12.84 15.55
CA GLU A 163 -8.18 -13.53 16.60
C GLU A 163 -8.91 -12.52 17.50
N GLY A 164 -10.18 -12.76 17.74
CA GLY A 164 -11.01 -11.92 18.58
C GLY A 164 -11.43 -10.57 17.95
N PHE A 165 -11.04 -10.30 16.71
CA PHE A 165 -11.41 -9.06 16.02
C PHE A 165 -12.14 -9.29 14.69
N ASN A 166 -11.53 -9.99 13.75
CA ASN A 166 -12.11 -10.24 12.43
C ASN A 166 -11.84 -11.64 11.86
N ASP A 167 -11.52 -12.59 12.71
CA ASP A 167 -11.53 -14.00 12.36
C ASP A 167 -12.96 -14.57 12.27
N GLU A 168 -13.12 -15.76 11.69
CA GLU A 168 -14.43 -16.38 11.54
C GLU A 168 -15.13 -16.60 12.87
N ALA A 169 -14.39 -16.95 13.92
CA ALA A 169 -14.93 -17.21 15.25
C ALA A 169 -15.46 -15.93 15.91
N SER A 170 -14.74 -14.81 15.81
CA SER A 170 -15.18 -13.52 16.36
C SER A 170 -16.33 -12.90 15.57
N LEU A 171 -16.45 -13.20 14.30
CA LEU A 171 -17.54 -12.70 13.46
C LEU A 171 -18.86 -13.46 13.68
N ASN A 172 -18.84 -14.67 14.28
CA ASN A 172 -20.04 -15.49 14.53
C ASN A 172 -20.94 -15.68 13.29
N GLY A 173 -20.32 -15.90 12.12
CA GLY A 173 -21.02 -16.02 10.84
C GLY A 173 -21.48 -14.69 10.23
N GLN A 174 -21.16 -13.55 10.84
CA GLN A 174 -21.38 -12.25 10.23
C GLN A 174 -20.36 -11.99 9.13
N ARG A 175 -20.76 -11.21 8.15
CA ARG A 175 -19.86 -10.81 7.08
C ARG A 175 -18.78 -9.84 7.59
N ASN A 176 -17.55 -10.04 7.15
CA ASN A 176 -16.47 -9.09 7.36
C ASN A 176 -16.79 -7.75 6.68
N LYS A 177 -16.79 -6.65 7.45
CA LYS A 177 -17.10 -5.29 6.99
C LYS A 177 -15.87 -4.48 6.53
N CYS A 178 -14.69 -5.09 6.60
CA CYS A 178 -13.47 -4.40 6.15
C CYS A 178 -13.56 -4.11 4.64
N ILE A 179 -13.10 -2.94 4.25
CA ILE A 179 -12.96 -2.51 2.85
C ILE A 179 -11.61 -1.79 2.72
N CYS A 180 -10.91 -2.02 1.63
CA CYS A 180 -9.76 -1.24 1.24
C CYS A 180 -9.86 -0.86 -0.22
N LEU A 181 -9.79 0.43 -0.51
CA LEU A 181 -9.82 0.99 -1.85
C LEU A 181 -8.44 1.57 -2.18
N GLU A 182 -7.93 1.33 -3.38
CA GLU A 182 -6.75 2.02 -3.93
C GLU A 182 -7.19 3.02 -4.98
N PHE A 183 -6.65 4.22 -4.92
CA PHE A 183 -6.83 5.26 -5.92
C PHE A 183 -5.85 5.00 -7.07
N LEU A 184 -6.38 4.68 -8.26
CA LEU A 184 -5.61 4.23 -9.42
C LEU A 184 -5.10 5.37 -10.28
N ASN A 185 -5.92 6.42 -10.44
CA ASN A 185 -5.66 7.52 -11.35
C ASN A 185 -6.01 8.84 -10.69
N ASN A 186 -5.13 9.82 -10.86
CA ASN A 186 -5.27 11.12 -10.23
C ASN A 186 -6.56 11.85 -10.62
N SER A 187 -6.81 11.98 -11.91
CA SER A 187 -7.92 12.78 -12.41
C SER A 187 -9.26 12.10 -12.17
N GLU A 188 -9.38 10.84 -12.52
CA GLU A 188 -10.61 10.08 -12.37
C GLU A 188 -10.97 9.88 -10.91
N ALA A 189 -9.98 9.51 -10.07
CA ALA A 189 -10.22 9.32 -8.65
C ALA A 189 -10.67 10.60 -7.94
N LEU A 190 -10.06 11.73 -8.26
CA LEU A 190 -10.45 13.01 -7.69
C LEU A 190 -11.82 13.48 -8.18
N CYS A 191 -12.14 13.27 -9.45
CA CYS A 191 -13.47 13.62 -9.97
C CYS A 191 -14.56 12.74 -9.36
N LEU A 192 -14.25 11.47 -9.06
CA LEU A 192 -15.21 10.57 -8.45
C LEU A 192 -15.41 10.88 -6.96
N PHE A 193 -14.32 11.19 -6.22
CA PHE A 193 -14.41 11.41 -4.79
C PHE A 193 -15.36 12.58 -4.45
N GLY A 194 -16.41 12.27 -3.69
CA GLY A 194 -17.46 13.24 -3.36
C GLY A 194 -18.47 13.46 -4.49
N THR A 195 -18.68 12.51 -5.38
CA THR A 195 -19.82 12.45 -6.30
C THR A 195 -20.74 11.30 -5.91
N THR A 196 -21.97 11.32 -6.42
CA THR A 196 -22.94 10.24 -6.22
C THR A 196 -23.04 9.31 -7.43
N ASP A 197 -22.40 9.68 -8.54
CA ASP A 197 -22.33 8.86 -9.74
C ASP A 197 -21.13 7.92 -9.64
N MET A 198 -21.40 6.62 -9.49
CA MET A 198 -20.41 5.55 -9.36
C MET A 198 -20.17 4.80 -10.67
N SER A 199 -20.63 5.31 -11.81
CA SER A 199 -20.48 4.65 -13.11
C SER A 199 -19.02 4.46 -13.54
N SER A 200 -18.12 5.33 -13.10
CA SER A 200 -16.68 5.26 -13.38
C SER A 200 -15.86 4.72 -12.20
N PHE A 201 -16.50 4.04 -11.23
CA PHE A 201 -15.79 3.62 -10.01
C PHE A 201 -14.57 2.75 -10.34
N ASP A 202 -14.76 1.72 -11.16
CA ASP A 202 -13.69 0.75 -11.46
C ASP A 202 -12.57 1.35 -12.34
N ASP A 203 -12.79 2.49 -12.99
CA ASP A 203 -11.77 3.23 -13.73
C ASP A 203 -10.85 4.05 -12.79
N ALA A 204 -11.38 4.45 -11.64
CA ALA A 204 -10.72 5.34 -10.69
C ALA A 204 -10.20 4.63 -9.44
N LEU A 205 -10.90 3.60 -9.00
CA LEU A 205 -10.66 2.89 -7.74
C LEU A 205 -10.63 1.39 -7.96
N GLU A 206 -9.90 0.70 -7.08
CA GLU A 206 -9.86 -0.77 -7.06
C GLU A 206 -10.04 -1.26 -5.63
N PHE A 207 -10.88 -2.28 -5.45
CA PHE A 207 -10.95 -2.99 -4.19
C PHE A 207 -9.66 -3.78 -3.97
N ARG A 208 -8.87 -3.41 -2.96
CA ARG A 208 -7.68 -4.14 -2.52
C ARG A 208 -7.99 -5.16 -1.45
N PHE A 209 -8.94 -4.91 -0.63
CA PHE A 209 -9.59 -5.92 0.20
C PHE A 209 -11.02 -6.07 -0.26
N LYS A 210 -11.34 -7.34 -0.38
CA LYS A 210 -12.22 -8.05 -1.29
C LYS A 210 -11.72 -7.90 -2.72
N ALA A 211 -10.44 -8.28 -2.93
CA ALA A 211 -9.75 -8.22 -4.21
C ALA A 211 -10.57 -8.91 -5.32
N ASP A 212 -10.31 -8.47 -6.57
CA ASP A 212 -11.02 -8.95 -7.77
C ASP A 212 -12.55 -8.67 -7.76
N THR A 213 -13.03 -7.77 -6.90
CA THR A 213 -14.42 -7.33 -6.86
C THR A 213 -14.56 -6.04 -7.67
N THR A 214 -15.49 -6.02 -8.62
CA THR A 214 -15.90 -4.79 -9.33
C THR A 214 -16.98 -4.06 -8.54
N TRP A 215 -17.22 -2.78 -8.87
CA TRP A 215 -18.34 -2.06 -8.26
C TRP A 215 -19.68 -2.77 -8.47
N ALA A 216 -19.90 -3.33 -9.68
CA ALA A 216 -21.13 -4.05 -9.97
C ALA A 216 -21.34 -5.28 -9.09
N ASP A 217 -20.25 -6.02 -8.83
CA ASP A 217 -20.28 -7.28 -8.07
C ASP A 217 -20.14 -7.08 -6.57
N ALA A 218 -19.79 -5.87 -6.10
CA ALA A 218 -19.61 -5.58 -4.69
C ALA A 218 -20.92 -5.78 -3.91
N HIS A 219 -20.77 -6.26 -2.67
CA HIS A 219 -21.92 -6.45 -1.77
C HIS A 219 -22.59 -5.10 -1.46
N GLU A 220 -23.91 -5.10 -1.32
CA GLU A 220 -24.70 -3.89 -1.10
C GLU A 220 -24.29 -3.10 0.16
N ASP A 221 -23.87 -3.79 1.22
CA ASP A 221 -23.37 -3.11 2.43
C ASP A 221 -22.03 -2.40 2.18
N ASP A 222 -21.15 -2.95 1.31
CA ASP A 222 -19.89 -2.32 0.94
C ASP A 222 -20.14 -1.09 0.08
N LYS A 223 -21.05 -1.20 -0.89
CA LYS A 223 -21.52 -0.07 -1.69
C LYS A 223 -22.12 1.03 -0.80
N ALA A 224 -22.95 0.63 0.17
CA ALA A 224 -23.57 1.58 1.11
C ALA A 224 -22.52 2.31 1.97
N ALA A 225 -21.47 1.61 2.43
CA ALA A 225 -20.40 2.21 3.20
C ALA A 225 -19.62 3.24 2.38
N VAL A 226 -19.29 2.92 1.14
CA VAL A 226 -18.63 3.85 0.20
C VAL A 226 -19.54 5.05 -0.10
N ILE A 227 -20.79 4.82 -0.50
CA ILE A 227 -21.76 5.87 -0.82
C ILE A 227 -21.98 6.80 0.37
N ARG A 228 -22.03 6.25 1.60
CA ARG A 228 -22.16 7.07 2.82
C ARG A 228 -21.02 8.08 2.92
N LEU A 229 -19.77 7.65 2.73
CA LEU A 229 -18.62 8.55 2.78
C LEU A 229 -18.68 9.56 1.64
N TRP A 230 -18.93 9.13 0.40
CA TRP A 230 -18.99 10.00 -0.78
C TRP A 230 -20.05 11.09 -0.66
N ASN A 231 -21.27 10.73 -0.23
CA ASN A 231 -22.35 11.69 0.01
C ASN A 231 -21.99 12.73 1.05
N TRP A 232 -21.30 12.31 2.13
CA TRP A 232 -20.87 13.25 3.14
C TRP A 232 -19.78 14.19 2.61
N VAL A 233 -18.77 13.70 1.91
CA VAL A 233 -17.74 14.53 1.27
C VAL A 233 -18.36 15.53 0.32
N ASP A 234 -19.31 15.08 -0.54
CA ASP A 234 -20.04 15.97 -1.44
C ASP A 234 -20.77 17.08 -0.67
N SER A 235 -21.43 16.73 0.43
CA SER A 235 -22.14 17.67 1.28
C SER A 235 -21.24 18.69 2.00
N CYS A 236 -19.93 18.42 2.09
CA CYS A 236 -18.93 19.29 2.70
C CYS A 236 -18.31 20.27 1.69
N LYS A 237 -18.50 20.05 0.38
CA LYS A 237 -17.96 20.95 -0.63
C LYS A 237 -18.40 22.39 -0.41
N GLY A 238 -17.44 23.30 -0.34
CA GLY A 238 -17.69 24.72 -0.03
C GLY A 238 -18.18 25.00 1.39
N ASN A 239 -18.21 24.02 2.28
CA ASN A 239 -18.64 24.18 3.67
C ASN A 239 -17.59 23.61 4.67
N PRO A 240 -16.45 24.28 4.85
CA PRO A 240 -15.40 23.81 5.75
C PRO A 240 -15.86 23.69 7.21
N ALA A 241 -16.83 24.51 7.63
CA ALA A 241 -17.37 24.43 8.98
C ALA A 241 -18.09 23.09 9.23
N LYS A 242 -18.83 22.60 8.24
CA LYS A 242 -19.47 21.28 8.32
C LYS A 242 -18.42 20.17 8.37
N PHE A 243 -17.41 20.25 7.51
CA PHE A 243 -16.31 19.27 7.49
C PHE A 243 -15.66 19.20 8.88
N LEU A 244 -15.25 20.32 9.44
CA LEU A 244 -14.61 20.40 10.77
C LEU A 244 -15.51 19.89 11.91
N ALA A 245 -16.82 20.05 11.79
CA ALA A 245 -17.75 19.60 12.82
C ALA A 245 -18.03 18.08 12.76
N GLU A 246 -17.90 17.47 11.61
CA GLU A 246 -18.42 16.11 11.38
C GLU A 246 -17.36 15.08 10.96
N TYR A 247 -16.14 15.50 10.56
CA TYR A 247 -15.16 14.58 9.95
C TYR A 247 -14.84 13.36 10.82
N ASN A 248 -14.86 13.50 12.15
CA ASN A 248 -14.58 12.42 13.10
C ASN A 248 -15.66 11.33 13.14
N GLN A 249 -16.80 11.55 12.49
CA GLN A 249 -17.84 10.53 12.30
C GLN A 249 -17.59 9.69 11.06
N TYR A 250 -16.62 10.05 10.23
CA TYR A 250 -16.29 9.42 8.96
C TYR A 250 -14.82 9.00 8.88
N PHE A 251 -13.92 9.74 9.53
CA PHE A 251 -12.49 9.47 9.52
C PHE A 251 -11.96 9.28 10.95
N GLY A 252 -11.12 8.27 11.12
CA GLY A 252 -10.43 8.01 12.38
C GLY A 252 -9.07 8.69 12.45
N ASN A 253 -8.62 8.95 13.68
CA ASN A 253 -7.27 9.41 13.99
C ASN A 253 -6.85 10.70 13.26
N ASP A 254 -7.76 11.64 13.05
CA ASP A 254 -7.50 12.83 12.27
C ASP A 254 -6.90 12.56 10.88
N SER A 255 -7.21 11.40 10.34
CA SER A 255 -6.58 10.80 9.15
C SER A 255 -6.54 11.75 7.93
N PRO A 256 -7.56 12.55 7.61
CA PRO A 256 -7.49 13.49 6.50
C PRO A 256 -6.41 14.56 6.69
N PHE A 257 -6.34 15.14 7.88
CA PHE A 257 -5.34 16.16 8.20
C PHE A 257 -3.93 15.57 8.26
N ALA A 258 -3.80 14.39 8.88
CA ALA A 258 -2.53 13.68 8.95
C ALA A 258 -2.02 13.36 7.55
N TRP A 259 -2.89 12.89 6.65
CA TRP A 259 -2.54 12.59 5.26
C TRP A 259 -2.12 13.83 4.48
N TYR A 260 -2.88 14.92 4.62
CA TYR A 260 -2.52 16.20 4.01
C TYR A 260 -1.13 16.67 4.45
N LEU A 261 -0.89 16.72 5.76
CA LEU A 261 0.38 17.18 6.33
C LEU A 261 1.57 16.29 5.93
N ILE A 262 1.38 14.98 5.92
CA ILE A 262 2.42 14.00 5.53
C ILE A 262 2.78 14.17 4.06
N THR A 263 1.79 14.23 3.19
CA THR A 263 2.03 14.38 1.75
C THR A 263 2.65 15.72 1.40
N ASP A 264 2.30 16.77 2.14
CA ASP A 264 2.91 18.10 2.00
C ASP A 264 4.36 18.11 2.51
N TYR A 265 4.58 17.63 3.74
CA TYR A 265 5.90 17.58 4.36
C TYR A 265 6.91 16.76 3.56
N PHE A 266 6.50 15.63 3.03
CA PHE A 266 7.34 14.78 2.20
C PHE A 266 7.39 15.21 0.73
N MET A 267 6.71 16.28 0.34
CA MET A 267 6.57 16.67 -1.07
C MET A 267 6.21 15.46 -1.95
N ALA A 268 5.19 14.72 -1.52
CA ALA A 268 4.78 13.47 -2.13
C ALA A 268 3.91 13.74 -3.37
N VAL A 269 4.54 14.04 -4.49
CA VAL A 269 3.92 14.55 -5.72
C VAL A 269 2.92 13.60 -6.38
N ASP A 270 2.91 12.34 -6.00
CA ASP A 270 2.06 11.31 -6.62
C ASP A 270 1.10 10.64 -5.61
N ASN A 271 0.96 11.18 -4.38
CA ASN A 271 0.28 10.47 -3.30
C ASN A 271 -0.98 11.14 -2.75
N ARG A 272 -1.48 12.24 -3.32
CA ARG A 272 -2.71 12.89 -2.84
C ARG A 272 -3.99 12.33 -3.45
N ALA A 273 -3.94 11.90 -4.70
CA ALA A 273 -5.09 11.39 -5.42
C ALA A 273 -4.83 10.10 -6.17
N LYS A 274 -3.66 9.56 -5.97
CA LYS A 274 -3.16 8.30 -6.52
C LYS A 274 -2.17 7.72 -5.52
N ASN A 275 -1.83 6.45 -5.66
CA ASN A 275 -0.87 5.81 -4.76
C ASN A 275 -1.20 6.02 -3.28
N MET A 276 -2.48 6.01 -2.96
CA MET A 276 -2.99 6.01 -1.59
C MET A 276 -4.11 4.98 -1.48
N MET A 277 -4.32 4.50 -0.29
CA MET A 277 -5.43 3.62 0.01
C MET A 277 -6.36 4.28 1.02
N LEU A 278 -7.64 3.98 0.88
CA LEU A 278 -8.68 4.38 1.81
C LEU A 278 -9.29 3.11 2.40
N ALA A 279 -9.14 2.93 3.71
CA ALA A 279 -9.51 1.69 4.38
C ALA A 279 -10.50 1.91 5.52
N THR A 280 -11.37 0.95 5.71
CA THR A 280 -12.25 0.85 6.88
C THR A 280 -12.27 -0.58 7.39
N TRP A 281 -12.38 -0.74 8.71
CA TRP A 281 -12.49 -2.06 9.36
C TRP A 281 -13.89 -2.35 9.89
N ASP A 282 -14.77 -1.35 9.90
CA ASP A 282 -16.15 -1.44 10.40
C ASP A 282 -17.21 -1.01 9.37
N GLY A 283 -16.79 -0.54 8.19
CA GLY A 283 -17.65 0.05 7.17
C GLY A 283 -18.15 1.47 7.50
N LEU A 284 -17.67 2.07 8.58
CA LEU A 284 -18.14 3.38 9.05
C LEU A 284 -17.04 4.43 9.11
N ILE A 285 -15.91 4.08 9.73
CA ILE A 285 -14.78 4.98 9.97
C ILE A 285 -13.66 4.62 9.01
N TRP A 286 -13.19 5.61 8.29
CA TRP A 286 -12.20 5.47 7.23
C TRP A 286 -10.84 6.04 7.63
N TYR A 287 -9.78 5.50 7.01
CA TYR A 287 -8.39 5.86 7.28
C TYR A 287 -7.63 5.95 5.97
N PHE A 288 -6.81 6.99 5.80
CA PHE A 288 -5.85 7.04 4.71
C PHE A 288 -4.64 6.18 5.04
N LEU A 289 -4.23 5.34 4.09
CA LEU A 289 -3.04 4.50 4.21
C LEU A 289 -2.04 4.84 3.10
N PRO A 290 -0.74 5.00 3.43
CA PRO A 290 0.29 5.30 2.44
C PRO A 290 0.59 4.08 1.56
N TYR A 291 0.71 4.33 0.27
CA TYR A 291 1.11 3.33 -0.71
C TYR A 291 1.97 3.96 -1.79
N ASP A 292 2.99 3.19 -2.27
CA ASP A 292 3.90 3.54 -3.38
C ASP A 292 4.52 4.94 -3.26
N MET A 293 5.14 5.20 -2.10
CA MET A 293 5.76 6.48 -1.74
C MET A 293 7.19 6.62 -2.27
N ASP A 294 7.46 6.22 -3.50
CA ASP A 294 8.79 6.32 -4.11
C ASP A 294 9.10 7.72 -4.66
N THR A 295 8.07 8.52 -4.95
CA THR A 295 8.17 9.88 -5.49
C THR A 295 8.09 10.97 -4.41
N LEU A 296 8.91 10.84 -3.37
CA LEU A 296 8.99 11.81 -2.27
C LEU A 296 10.10 12.82 -2.47
N PHE A 297 10.08 13.88 -1.65
CA PHE A 297 11.10 14.94 -1.61
C PHE A 297 11.31 15.64 -2.95
N GLY A 298 10.22 15.79 -3.71
CA GLY A 298 10.26 16.42 -5.02
C GLY A 298 10.84 15.57 -6.15
N VAL A 299 11.04 14.27 -5.92
CA VAL A 299 11.44 13.32 -6.97
C VAL A 299 10.23 12.97 -7.82
N ARG A 300 10.34 13.14 -9.13
CA ARG A 300 9.32 12.71 -10.10
C ARG A 300 9.58 11.29 -10.58
N ASN A 301 8.57 10.69 -11.19
CA ASN A 301 8.65 9.36 -11.82
C ASN A 301 9.77 9.21 -12.88
N ASP A 302 10.23 10.32 -13.44
CA ASP A 302 11.36 10.38 -14.39
C ASP A 302 12.73 10.57 -13.70
N SER A 303 12.79 10.48 -12.38
CA SER A 303 13.98 10.71 -11.54
C SER A 303 14.50 12.15 -11.55
N VAL A 304 13.71 13.08 -12.06
CA VAL A 304 14.07 14.50 -12.03
C VAL A 304 13.67 15.10 -10.68
N LEU A 305 14.65 15.76 -10.03
CA LEU A 305 14.38 16.54 -8.82
C LEU A 305 13.85 17.91 -9.20
N LYS A 306 12.68 18.26 -8.69
CA LYS A 306 12.17 19.63 -8.73
C LYS A 306 12.11 20.18 -7.31
N TYR A 307 13.01 21.12 -7.02
CA TYR A 307 13.12 21.79 -5.73
C TYR A 307 12.37 23.13 -5.66
N GLU A 308 11.42 23.37 -6.52
CA GLU A 308 10.62 24.60 -6.41
C GLU A 308 9.56 24.41 -5.32
N TYR A 309 10.04 24.30 -4.08
CA TYR A 309 9.19 24.30 -2.91
C TYR A 309 8.98 25.73 -2.41
N THR A 310 7.79 26.25 -2.59
CA THR A 310 7.36 27.44 -1.88
C THR A 310 6.37 27.01 -0.80
N ILE A 311 6.71 27.29 0.46
CA ILE A 311 5.88 27.02 1.66
C ILE A 311 4.43 27.55 1.52
N THR A 312 4.18 28.45 0.57
CA THR A 312 2.88 29.11 0.37
C THR A 312 1.90 28.34 -0.50
N HIS A 313 2.34 27.27 -1.12
CA HIS A 313 1.48 26.45 -1.94
C HIS A 313 1.55 25.02 -1.47
N ALA A 314 0.41 24.38 -1.35
CA ALA A 314 0.38 22.98 -1.56
C ALA A 314 1.28 22.73 -2.76
N SER A 315 2.39 22.03 -2.55
CA SER A 315 3.48 21.81 -3.49
C SER A 315 3.06 21.09 -4.77
N PHE A 316 1.79 21.06 -5.04
CA PHE A 316 1.10 20.30 -6.05
C PHE A 316 0.39 21.19 -7.04
N ASP A 317 0.83 22.45 -7.16
CA ASP A 317 0.38 23.25 -8.26
C ASP A 317 0.97 22.73 -9.57
N ASP A 318 0.42 23.18 -10.67
CA ASP A 318 0.83 22.83 -12.03
C ASP A 318 2.31 23.11 -12.32
N SER A 319 3.01 23.89 -11.48
CA SER A 319 4.42 24.20 -11.66
C SER A 319 5.33 22.99 -11.42
N ILE A 320 4.88 22.00 -10.69
CA ILE A 320 5.58 20.73 -10.50
C ILE A 320 5.30 19.78 -11.68
N GLY A 321 4.39 20.15 -12.51
CA GLY A 321 4.22 19.80 -13.92
C GLY A 321 4.14 18.31 -14.23
N SER A 322 3.11 17.62 -13.92
CA SER A 322 2.52 16.52 -14.64
C SER A 322 1.22 16.05 -13.97
N TYR A 323 0.90 16.63 -12.84
CA TYR A 323 -0.34 16.30 -12.13
C TYR A 323 -1.02 17.62 -11.81
N ALA A 324 -2.06 17.94 -12.57
CA ALA A 324 -2.89 19.10 -12.33
C ALA A 324 -3.73 18.85 -11.08
N PHE A 325 -3.22 19.23 -9.93
CA PHE A 325 -4.01 19.26 -8.70
C PHE A 325 -4.72 20.59 -8.48
N ALA A 326 -4.50 21.57 -9.37
CA ALA A 326 -5.12 22.88 -9.30
C ALA A 326 -6.65 22.75 -9.21
N GLY A 327 -7.20 23.21 -8.10
CA GLY A 327 -8.65 23.17 -7.84
C GLY A 327 -9.17 21.86 -7.25
N HIS A 328 -8.36 20.82 -7.12
CA HIS A 328 -8.77 19.52 -6.56
C HIS A 328 -8.50 19.39 -5.05
N ASP A 329 -7.55 20.15 -4.52
CA ASP A 329 -7.28 20.19 -3.06
C ASP A 329 -8.49 20.70 -2.25
N SER A 330 -9.45 21.34 -2.91
CA SER A 330 -10.67 21.82 -2.25
C SER A 330 -11.73 20.73 -2.02
N VAL A 331 -11.48 19.51 -2.46
CA VAL A 331 -12.39 18.37 -2.23
C VAL A 331 -12.17 17.73 -0.87
N LEU A 332 -10.99 17.85 -0.32
CA LEU A 332 -10.61 17.45 1.03
C LEU A 332 -10.33 18.70 1.85
#